data_36bfda2e4b35056ee3ce8a5720675bae
#
_entry.id   36bfda2e4b35056ee3ce8a5720675bae
#
_cell.length_a   1.000
_cell.length_b   1.000
_cell.length_c   1.000
_cell.angle_alpha   90.00
_cell.angle_beta   90.00
_cell.angle_gamma   90.00
#
_symmetry.space_group_name_H-M   'P 1'
#
loop_
_entity.id
_entity.type
_entity.pdbx_description
1 polymer ?
#
loop_
_entity_poly.entity_id
_entity_poly.type
_entity_poly.pdbx_seq_one_letter_code
_entity_poly.pdbx_strand_id
1 'polypeptide(L)'
;MTRSEVQVPHRPPLHGVFYFLNRKIYLKISRCIIRFLYKNVIKKFLFITPPDKAHSILVSFARVYQSLPILPLITKFILTHRNNNRLKQNICGINFSNPVGLSAGFDKNIELIPTMSMVGFGYMTGGSITITPRAGNPRPWFYRLPKSKSIVVHAGLANDGANTILQNIKRQYRKEANRKIPLFISIAVVARSQDSTEADIIKDVCEAMSLVSGSGLAKAIEINISCPNIDDNQPFTYPDKLDNLLSQLDKINADMPIFIKMPNLVDFVRFGLILEIISKHKINGVTISNLVKDRSNINLKDKLPESVKGGLSGKPCRDRSLDLIKFTYEKYRDRLLIIGVGGIFNAEDAYLKIRAGSSLVALITGLMFEGPQLVGDINHGLDKLLKRDGFSSLTEAIGIDVKKSKKNIKKSIAK
;
A
#
# COMPACT_ATOMS: atom_id res chain seq x y z
N MET A 1 -16.67 7.38 64.43
CA MET A 1 -17.69 7.06 63.39
C MET A 1 -17.42 7.97 62.22
N THR A 2 -16.64 7.50 61.25
CA THR A 2 -16.28 8.20 60.01
C THR A 2 -17.24 7.79 58.92
N ARG A 3 -17.98 8.76 58.37
CA ARG A 3 -18.88 8.54 57.23
C ARG A 3 -18.03 8.34 55.95
N SER A 4 -18.18 7.19 55.31
CA SER A 4 -17.64 6.93 53.98
C SER A 4 -18.53 7.64 52.95
N GLU A 5 -17.96 8.60 52.22
CA GLU A 5 -18.58 9.17 51.02
C GLU A 5 -18.57 8.16 49.88
N VAL A 6 -19.74 7.78 49.45
CA VAL A 6 -19.95 6.96 48.23
C VAL A 6 -19.78 7.89 47.02
N GLN A 7 -18.71 7.76 46.28
CA GLN A 7 -18.54 8.44 44.99
C GLN A 7 -19.55 7.87 43.98
N VAL A 8 -20.53 8.67 43.60
CA VAL A 8 -21.48 8.38 42.51
C VAL A 8 -20.74 8.58 41.17
N PRO A 9 -20.69 7.60 40.26
CA PRO A 9 -20.04 7.76 38.97
C PRO A 9 -20.76 8.83 38.14
N HIS A 10 -20.03 9.85 37.72
CA HIS A 10 -20.50 10.90 36.82
C HIS A 10 -20.99 10.28 35.49
N ARG A 11 -22.31 10.22 35.30
CA ARG A 11 -22.90 9.95 34.00
C ARG A 11 -22.70 11.16 33.10
N PRO A 12 -22.16 11.01 31.87
CA PRO A 12 -22.03 12.13 30.94
C PRO A 12 -23.44 12.69 30.64
N PRO A 13 -23.58 14.01 30.47
CA PRO A 13 -24.87 14.63 30.23
C PRO A 13 -25.51 14.09 28.95
N LEU A 14 -26.80 13.78 28.99
CA LEU A 14 -27.58 13.21 27.88
C LEU A 14 -27.41 13.99 26.54
N HIS A 15 -27.22 15.30 26.58
CA HIS A 15 -26.92 16.13 25.41
C HIS A 15 -25.64 15.72 24.68
N GLY A 16 -24.60 15.28 25.38
CA GLY A 16 -23.37 14.78 24.78
C GLY A 16 -23.56 13.47 24.01
N VAL A 17 -24.37 12.55 24.55
CA VAL A 17 -24.65 11.25 23.91
C VAL A 17 -25.48 11.42 22.64
N PHE A 18 -26.50 12.30 22.64
CA PHE A 18 -27.30 12.64 21.44
C PHE A 18 -26.46 13.31 20.35
N TYR A 19 -25.55 14.21 20.71
CA TYR A 19 -24.65 14.87 19.76
C TYR A 19 -23.69 13.85 19.11
N PHE A 20 -23.12 12.92 19.86
CA PHE A 20 -22.26 11.86 19.36
C PHE A 20 -23.00 10.84 18.49
N LEU A 21 -24.24 10.47 18.83
CA LEU A 21 -25.08 9.57 18.03
C LEU A 21 -25.42 10.22 16.69
N ASN A 22 -25.90 11.45 16.68
CA ASN A 22 -26.23 12.20 15.47
C ASN A 22 -25.00 12.37 14.56
N ARG A 23 -23.83 12.63 15.12
CA ARG A 23 -22.59 12.74 14.37
C ARG A 23 -22.17 11.43 13.69
N LYS A 24 -22.27 10.28 14.37
CA LYS A 24 -21.94 8.96 13.77
C LYS A 24 -22.89 8.63 12.61
N ILE A 25 -24.16 8.92 12.78
CA ILE A 25 -25.20 8.72 11.74
C ILE A 25 -24.89 9.63 10.55
N TYR A 26 -24.62 10.92 10.77
CA TYR A 26 -24.29 11.88 9.73
C TYR A 26 -23.08 11.44 8.89
N LEU A 27 -21.97 11.04 9.53
CA LEU A 27 -20.77 10.57 8.83
C LEU A 27 -21.01 9.28 8.03
N LYS A 28 -21.87 8.38 8.55
CA LYS A 28 -22.28 7.17 7.82
C LYS A 28 -23.09 7.52 6.57
N ILE A 29 -24.07 8.41 6.69
CA ILE A 29 -24.92 8.87 5.58
C ILE A 29 -24.05 9.58 4.54
N SER A 30 -23.18 10.51 4.95
CA SER A 30 -22.31 11.26 4.03
C SER A 30 -21.40 10.31 3.22
N ARG A 31 -20.81 9.29 3.84
CA ARG A 31 -20.01 8.26 3.13
C ARG A 31 -20.85 7.41 2.19
N CYS A 32 -22.09 7.07 2.57
CA CYS A 32 -23.02 6.37 1.67
C CYS A 32 -23.36 7.22 0.44
N ILE A 33 -23.60 8.53 0.61
CA ILE A 33 -23.87 9.46 -0.49
C ILE A 33 -22.65 9.57 -1.41
N ILE A 34 -21.45 9.74 -0.85
CA ILE A 34 -20.19 9.81 -1.62
C ILE A 34 -19.99 8.51 -2.41
N ARG A 35 -20.19 7.35 -1.79
CA ARG A 35 -20.12 6.05 -2.47
C ARG A 35 -21.12 5.95 -3.61
N PHE A 36 -22.37 6.37 -3.39
CA PHE A 36 -23.41 6.35 -4.40
C PHE A 36 -23.07 7.25 -5.59
N LEU A 37 -22.69 8.50 -5.32
CA LEU A 37 -22.28 9.47 -6.35
C LEU A 37 -21.05 8.98 -7.12
N TYR A 38 -20.06 8.44 -6.40
CA TYR A 38 -18.87 7.91 -7.06
C TYR A 38 -19.23 6.74 -7.98
N LYS A 39 -19.95 5.74 -7.50
CA LYS A 39 -20.25 4.51 -8.27
C LYS A 39 -21.19 4.75 -9.45
N ASN A 40 -22.18 5.62 -9.29
CA ASN A 40 -23.25 5.80 -10.27
C ASN A 40 -23.02 6.97 -11.24
N VAL A 41 -22.19 7.95 -10.86
CA VAL A 41 -21.92 9.14 -11.68
C VAL A 41 -20.44 9.23 -12.04
N ILE A 42 -19.57 9.51 -11.06
CA ILE A 42 -18.16 9.84 -11.30
C ILE A 42 -17.43 8.66 -11.97
N LYS A 43 -17.60 7.45 -11.44
CA LYS A 43 -16.94 6.26 -12.01
C LYS A 43 -17.40 5.98 -13.44
N LYS A 44 -18.70 6.15 -13.76
CA LYS A 44 -19.19 5.96 -15.13
C LYS A 44 -18.48 6.91 -16.09
N PHE A 45 -18.41 8.18 -15.73
CA PHE A 45 -17.69 9.19 -16.53
C PHE A 45 -16.20 8.86 -16.67
N LEU A 46 -15.52 8.51 -15.57
CA LEU A 46 -14.11 8.13 -15.62
C LEU A 46 -13.87 6.88 -16.47
N PHE A 47 -14.82 5.93 -16.49
CA PHE A 47 -14.66 4.66 -17.21
C PHE A 47 -14.96 4.78 -18.71
N ILE A 48 -15.72 5.77 -19.15
CA ILE A 48 -15.89 6.10 -20.57
C ILE A 48 -14.62 6.84 -21.07
N THR A 49 -13.99 7.64 -20.23
CA THR A 49 -12.74 8.35 -20.58
C THR A 49 -11.58 7.36 -20.73
N PRO A 50 -10.69 7.52 -21.74
CA PRO A 50 -9.48 6.69 -21.86
C PRO A 50 -8.71 6.65 -20.54
N PRO A 51 -8.19 5.47 -20.12
CA PRO A 51 -7.65 5.28 -18.77
C PRO A 51 -6.52 6.24 -18.39
N ASP A 52 -5.60 6.49 -19.32
CA ASP A 52 -4.48 7.41 -19.14
C ASP A 52 -4.94 8.86 -18.92
N LYS A 53 -5.93 9.29 -19.73
CA LYS A 53 -6.52 10.63 -19.61
C LYS A 53 -7.28 10.78 -18.28
N ALA A 54 -8.05 9.74 -17.89
CA ALA A 54 -8.76 9.74 -16.62
C ALA A 54 -7.80 9.84 -15.43
N HIS A 55 -6.66 9.12 -15.45
CA HIS A 55 -5.63 9.23 -14.42
C HIS A 55 -5.05 10.66 -14.35
N SER A 56 -4.68 11.24 -15.50
CA SER A 56 -4.13 12.60 -15.53
C SER A 56 -5.13 13.65 -15.03
N ILE A 57 -6.42 13.54 -15.40
CA ILE A 57 -7.49 14.43 -14.91
C ILE A 57 -7.62 14.31 -13.39
N LEU A 58 -7.64 13.09 -12.85
CA LEU A 58 -7.76 12.86 -11.40
C LEU A 58 -6.57 13.41 -10.62
N VAL A 59 -5.35 13.22 -11.11
CA VAL A 59 -4.15 13.77 -10.47
C VAL A 59 -4.17 15.30 -10.51
N SER A 60 -4.48 15.92 -11.67
CA SER A 60 -4.56 17.36 -11.81
C SER A 60 -5.66 17.98 -10.92
N PHE A 61 -6.84 17.36 -10.90
CA PHE A 61 -7.92 17.77 -10.02
C PHE A 61 -7.51 17.66 -8.54
N ALA A 62 -6.91 16.57 -8.14
CA ALA A 62 -6.48 16.34 -6.76
C ALA A 62 -5.41 17.35 -6.31
N ARG A 63 -4.48 17.73 -7.21
CA ARG A 63 -3.48 18.79 -6.96
C ARG A 63 -4.11 20.15 -6.71
N VAL A 64 -5.09 20.55 -7.52
CA VAL A 64 -5.82 21.81 -7.32
C VAL A 64 -6.67 21.73 -6.05
N TYR A 65 -7.42 20.64 -5.88
CA TYR A 65 -8.32 20.46 -4.75
C TYR A 65 -7.58 20.49 -3.39
N GLN A 66 -6.42 19.84 -3.27
CA GLN A 66 -5.65 19.80 -2.03
C GLN A 66 -5.07 21.16 -1.62
N SER A 67 -4.99 22.14 -2.54
CA SER A 67 -4.51 23.49 -2.25
C SER A 67 -5.60 24.42 -1.68
N LEU A 68 -6.87 24.04 -1.80
CA LEU A 68 -8.00 24.82 -1.28
C LEU A 68 -7.97 24.86 0.26
N PRO A 69 -8.40 25.96 0.91
CA PRO A 69 -8.22 26.14 2.35
C PRO A 69 -9.16 25.28 3.21
N ILE A 70 -10.44 25.15 2.86
CA ILE A 70 -11.48 24.59 3.73
C ILE A 70 -11.95 23.21 3.25
N LEU A 71 -12.18 23.03 1.95
CA LEU A 71 -12.74 21.80 1.39
C LEU A 71 -11.94 20.53 1.74
N PRO A 72 -10.60 20.53 1.73
CA PRO A 72 -9.79 19.41 2.16
C PRO A 72 -10.02 18.99 3.62
N LEU A 73 -10.26 19.95 4.51
CA LEU A 73 -10.52 19.68 5.94
C LEU A 73 -11.90 19.02 6.12
N ILE A 74 -12.91 19.51 5.41
CA ILE A 74 -14.27 18.90 5.41
C ILE A 74 -14.20 17.48 4.86
N THR A 75 -13.53 17.28 3.72
CA THR A 75 -13.35 15.95 3.12
C THR A 75 -12.65 14.99 4.06
N LYS A 76 -11.55 15.42 4.69
CA LYS A 76 -10.84 14.64 5.71
C LYS A 76 -11.77 14.28 6.87
N PHE A 77 -12.59 15.21 7.34
CA PHE A 77 -13.53 14.97 8.42
C PHE A 77 -14.56 13.87 8.07
N ILE A 78 -15.07 13.88 6.83
CA ILE A 78 -16.09 12.93 6.36
C ILE A 78 -15.47 11.56 6.06
N LEU A 79 -14.32 11.51 5.37
CA LEU A 79 -13.75 10.29 4.85
C LEU A 79 -12.93 9.51 5.88
N THR A 80 -12.29 10.18 6.85
CA THR A 80 -11.42 9.49 7.81
C THR A 80 -12.23 8.82 8.93
N HIS A 81 -11.81 7.63 9.30
CA HIS A 81 -12.26 6.97 10.52
C HIS A 81 -11.44 7.49 11.71
N ARG A 82 -12.09 8.20 12.63
CA ARG A 82 -11.44 8.82 13.79
C ARG A 82 -11.49 7.90 15.02
N ASN A 83 -10.47 8.02 15.87
CA ASN A 83 -10.37 7.43 17.20
C ASN A 83 -10.48 5.91 17.25
N ASN A 84 -9.56 5.24 16.57
CA ASN A 84 -9.44 3.82 16.76
C ASN A 84 -8.05 3.42 17.23
N ASN A 85 -7.86 3.37 18.54
CA ASN A 85 -6.60 2.94 19.14
C ASN A 85 -6.24 1.50 18.76
N ARG A 86 -7.24 0.63 18.42
CA ARG A 86 -7.00 -0.74 17.96
C ARG A 86 -6.24 -0.82 16.65
N LEU A 87 -6.37 0.18 15.77
CA LEU A 87 -5.72 0.21 14.46
C LEU A 87 -4.36 0.88 14.49
N LYS A 88 -4.02 1.58 15.57
CA LYS A 88 -2.72 2.24 15.69
C LYS A 88 -1.62 1.21 15.90
N GLN A 89 -0.48 1.45 15.27
CA GLN A 89 0.72 0.62 15.41
C GLN A 89 1.96 1.51 15.44
N ASN A 90 2.98 1.06 16.14
CA ASN A 90 4.35 1.52 15.97
C ASN A 90 5.14 0.37 15.33
N ILE A 91 5.72 0.60 14.16
CA ILE A 91 6.48 -0.40 13.41
C ILE A 91 7.79 0.26 12.98
N CYS A 92 8.92 -0.30 13.35
CA CYS A 92 10.25 0.26 13.09
C CYS A 92 10.38 1.73 13.51
N GLY A 93 9.81 2.13 14.64
CA GLY A 93 9.81 3.51 15.12
C GLY A 93 8.83 4.45 14.41
N ILE A 94 8.09 3.98 13.40
CA ILE A 94 7.11 4.77 12.65
C ILE A 94 5.73 4.57 13.25
N ASN A 95 5.05 5.68 13.57
CA ASN A 95 3.69 5.66 14.10
C ASN A 95 2.66 5.68 12.96
N PHE A 96 1.84 4.64 12.88
CA PHE A 96 0.74 4.49 11.94
C PHE A 96 -0.59 4.72 12.64
N SER A 97 -1.41 5.64 12.13
CA SER A 97 -2.77 5.89 12.63
C SER A 97 -3.75 4.77 12.30
N ASN A 98 -3.47 4.02 11.26
CA ASN A 98 -4.18 2.82 10.80
C ASN A 98 -3.29 2.04 9.81
N PRO A 99 -3.59 0.75 9.54
CA PRO A 99 -2.72 -0.11 8.74
C PRO A 99 -2.84 0.06 7.22
N VAL A 100 -3.78 0.90 6.73
CA VAL A 100 -4.12 0.97 5.31
C VAL A 100 -3.30 2.03 4.60
N GLY A 101 -2.51 1.61 3.62
CA GLY A 101 -1.66 2.48 2.82
C GLY A 101 -2.02 2.55 1.34
N LEU A 102 -1.53 3.58 0.67
CA LEU A 102 -1.46 3.64 -0.78
C LEU A 102 -0.22 2.88 -1.25
N SER A 103 -0.37 1.98 -2.24
CA SER A 103 0.78 1.30 -2.84
C SER A 103 1.45 2.14 -3.91
N ALA A 104 2.77 1.93 -4.14
CA ALA A 104 3.51 2.55 -5.23
C ALA A 104 2.89 2.26 -6.60
N GLY A 105 2.94 3.25 -7.50
CA GLY A 105 2.43 3.19 -8.87
C GLY A 105 1.24 4.10 -9.17
N PHE A 106 0.51 4.58 -8.15
CA PHE A 106 -0.59 5.54 -8.32
C PHE A 106 -0.05 6.97 -8.44
N ASP A 107 0.72 7.40 -7.45
CA ASP A 107 1.36 8.73 -7.39
C ASP A 107 2.85 8.59 -7.71
N LYS A 108 3.16 8.63 -9.00
CA LYS A 108 4.51 8.35 -9.51
C LYS A 108 5.51 9.45 -9.14
N ASN A 109 5.07 10.70 -9.11
CA ASN A 109 5.89 11.88 -8.83
C ASN A 109 5.69 12.43 -7.41
N ILE A 110 4.93 11.72 -6.58
CA ILE A 110 4.67 12.06 -5.17
C ILE A 110 4.11 13.49 -5.02
N GLU A 111 3.03 13.74 -5.73
CA GLU A 111 2.36 15.06 -5.78
C GLU A 111 1.10 15.14 -4.88
N LEU A 112 0.64 14.00 -4.35
CA LEU A 112 -0.68 13.85 -3.73
C LEU A 112 -0.64 13.55 -2.23
N ILE A 113 0.45 13.89 -1.51
CA ILE A 113 0.58 13.62 -0.07
C ILE A 113 -0.61 14.18 0.73
N PRO A 114 -1.03 15.45 0.55
CA PRO A 114 -2.20 15.98 1.25
C PRO A 114 -3.48 15.24 0.90
N THR A 115 -3.69 14.92 -0.38
CA THR A 115 -4.87 14.19 -0.85
C THR A 115 -4.97 12.80 -0.20
N MET A 116 -3.87 12.05 -0.11
CA MET A 116 -3.87 10.73 0.53
C MET A 116 -4.16 10.83 2.03
N SER A 117 -3.66 11.86 2.71
CA SER A 117 -4.02 12.16 4.09
C SER A 117 -5.52 12.46 4.26
N MET A 118 -6.14 13.20 3.31
CA MET A 118 -7.57 13.51 3.32
C MET A 118 -8.45 12.27 3.13
N VAL A 119 -8.03 11.38 2.23
CA VAL A 119 -8.74 10.11 1.96
C VAL A 119 -8.68 9.17 3.17
N GLY A 120 -7.71 9.36 4.08
CA GLY A 120 -7.63 8.64 5.34
C GLY A 120 -6.62 7.48 5.35
N PHE A 121 -5.70 7.44 4.40
CA PHE A 121 -4.59 6.50 4.44
C PHE A 121 -3.73 6.71 5.70
N GLY A 122 -3.29 5.62 6.30
CA GLY A 122 -2.37 5.62 7.44
C GLY A 122 -0.92 5.87 7.04
N TYR A 123 -0.57 5.58 5.79
CA TYR A 123 0.71 5.86 5.14
C TYR A 123 0.54 5.85 3.61
N MET A 124 1.56 6.27 2.88
CA MET A 124 1.59 6.14 1.43
C MET A 124 2.98 5.73 0.95
N THR A 125 3.00 4.90 -0.09
CA THR A 125 4.21 4.63 -0.88
C THR A 125 4.08 5.33 -2.22
N GLY A 126 4.94 6.32 -2.45
CA GLY A 126 5.01 7.05 -3.72
C GLY A 126 6.09 6.50 -4.64
N GLY A 127 5.99 6.76 -5.93
CA GLY A 127 6.93 6.26 -6.95
C GLY A 127 6.36 5.06 -7.72
N SER A 128 7.20 4.16 -8.29
CA SER A 128 8.66 4.05 -8.05
C SER A 128 9.41 5.13 -8.83
N ILE A 129 10.41 5.72 -8.18
CA ILE A 129 11.28 6.72 -8.76
C ILE A 129 12.57 6.08 -9.29
N THR A 130 13.26 6.78 -10.19
CA THR A 130 14.59 6.47 -10.67
C THR A 130 15.51 7.67 -10.45
N ILE A 131 16.84 7.46 -10.46
CA ILE A 131 17.78 8.55 -10.25
C ILE A 131 17.62 9.64 -11.33
N THR A 132 17.46 9.25 -12.58
CA THR A 132 17.18 10.12 -13.72
C THR A 132 15.70 10.05 -14.13
N PRO A 133 15.14 11.08 -14.78
CA PRO A 133 13.77 11.04 -15.33
C PRO A 133 13.59 9.88 -16.31
N ARG A 134 12.38 9.31 -16.33
CA ARG A 134 12.00 8.22 -17.23
C ARG A 134 10.65 8.49 -17.87
N ALA A 135 10.58 8.44 -19.20
CA ALA A 135 9.34 8.67 -19.95
C ALA A 135 8.31 7.56 -19.76
N GLY A 136 8.76 6.33 -19.46
CA GLY A 136 7.93 5.14 -19.43
C GLY A 136 7.72 4.51 -20.80
N ASN A 137 6.82 3.53 -20.86
CA ASN A 137 6.48 2.84 -22.10
C ASN A 137 5.59 3.71 -23.01
N PRO A 138 5.48 3.39 -24.30
CA PRO A 138 4.44 3.96 -25.16
C PRO A 138 3.04 3.77 -24.58
N ARG A 139 2.18 4.79 -24.75
CA ARG A 139 0.77 4.71 -24.31
C ARG A 139 -0.04 3.83 -25.26
N PRO A 140 -1.12 3.18 -24.78
CA PRO A 140 -1.78 3.33 -23.47
C PRO A 140 -1.06 2.55 -22.34
N TRP A 141 -0.98 3.16 -21.15
CA TRP A 141 -0.39 2.54 -19.96
C TRP A 141 -1.35 1.64 -19.19
N PHE A 142 -2.66 1.87 -19.37
CA PHE A 142 -3.68 1.18 -18.58
C PHE A 142 -4.74 0.54 -19.46
N TYR A 143 -5.09 -0.71 -19.16
CA TYR A 143 -6.22 -1.40 -19.74
C TYR A 143 -7.17 -1.87 -18.63
N ARG A 144 -8.44 -1.43 -18.68
CA ARG A 144 -9.44 -1.73 -17.65
C ARG A 144 -10.17 -3.03 -17.94
N LEU A 145 -10.43 -3.80 -16.87
CA LEU A 145 -11.22 -5.01 -16.86
C LEU A 145 -12.37 -4.85 -15.84
N PRO A 146 -13.47 -4.15 -16.23
CA PRO A 146 -14.50 -3.73 -15.28
C PRO A 146 -15.25 -4.88 -14.59
N LYS A 147 -15.58 -5.95 -15.30
CA LYS A 147 -16.28 -7.13 -14.76
C LYS A 147 -15.42 -7.90 -13.77
N SER A 148 -14.12 -7.94 -14.01
CA SER A 148 -13.11 -8.57 -13.14
C SER A 148 -12.66 -7.67 -12.00
N LYS A 149 -13.09 -6.41 -11.95
CA LYS A 149 -12.56 -5.36 -11.04
C LYS A 149 -11.04 -5.33 -11.05
N SER A 150 -10.47 -5.21 -12.25
CA SER A 150 -9.04 -5.34 -12.48
C SER A 150 -8.54 -4.33 -13.50
N ILE A 151 -7.22 -4.14 -13.54
CA ILE A 151 -6.52 -3.26 -14.48
C ILE A 151 -5.21 -3.95 -14.88
N VAL A 152 -4.89 -3.93 -16.16
CA VAL A 152 -3.54 -4.22 -16.66
C VAL A 152 -2.77 -2.92 -16.75
N VAL A 153 -1.54 -2.91 -16.24
CA VAL A 153 -0.67 -1.74 -16.20
C VAL A 153 0.61 -2.01 -16.99
N HIS A 154 0.96 -1.09 -17.89
CA HIS A 154 2.17 -1.13 -18.71
C HIS A 154 2.87 0.24 -18.76
N ALA A 155 3.08 0.88 -17.61
CA ALA A 155 3.56 2.25 -17.55
C ALA A 155 5.09 2.41 -17.68
N GLY A 156 5.88 1.35 -17.50
CA GLY A 156 7.34 1.41 -17.68
C GLY A 156 8.08 2.34 -16.73
N LEU A 157 7.58 2.51 -15.49
CA LEU A 157 8.21 3.33 -14.44
C LEU A 157 8.36 4.82 -14.77
N ALA A 158 7.42 5.41 -15.54
CA ALA A 158 7.43 6.83 -15.85
C ALA A 158 7.50 7.69 -14.57
N ASN A 159 8.51 8.58 -14.48
CA ASN A 159 8.71 9.50 -13.35
C ASN A 159 9.68 10.63 -13.70
N ASP A 160 9.68 11.71 -12.92
CA ASP A 160 10.44 12.93 -13.16
C ASP A 160 11.88 12.90 -12.58
N GLY A 161 12.33 11.76 -12.08
CA GLY A 161 13.64 11.56 -11.46
C GLY A 161 13.71 12.02 -10.00
N ALA A 162 14.63 11.42 -9.25
CA ALA A 162 14.72 11.58 -7.79
C ALA A 162 14.83 13.05 -7.34
N ASN A 163 15.71 13.83 -7.97
CA ASN A 163 15.95 15.22 -7.58
C ASN A 163 14.68 16.09 -7.70
N THR A 164 13.98 16.03 -8.84
CA THR A 164 12.73 16.79 -9.07
C THR A 164 11.66 16.37 -8.08
N ILE A 165 11.51 15.06 -7.85
CA ILE A 165 10.50 14.51 -6.95
C ILE A 165 10.77 14.93 -5.50
N LEU A 166 12.02 14.86 -5.03
CA LEU A 166 12.39 15.30 -3.67
C LEU A 166 12.12 16.80 -3.48
N GLN A 167 12.40 17.64 -4.48
CA GLN A 167 12.02 19.06 -4.44
C GLN A 167 10.51 19.26 -4.33
N ASN A 168 9.71 18.48 -5.06
CA ASN A 168 8.24 18.53 -4.99
C ASN A 168 7.73 18.14 -3.60
N ILE A 169 8.28 17.08 -3.00
CA ILE A 169 7.96 16.67 -1.63
C ILE A 169 8.31 17.79 -0.63
N LYS A 170 9.51 18.38 -0.74
CA LYS A 170 9.95 19.49 0.11
C LYS A 170 8.99 20.68 0.04
N ARG A 171 8.46 21.03 -1.14
CA ARG A 171 7.43 22.07 -1.31
C ARG A 171 6.13 21.72 -0.58
N GLN A 172 5.65 20.49 -0.70
CA GLN A 172 4.44 20.02 -0.02
C GLN A 172 4.61 20.02 1.51
N TYR A 173 5.81 19.72 2.01
CA TYR A 173 6.13 19.66 3.43
C TYR A 173 6.32 21.04 4.09
N ARG A 174 6.22 22.15 3.35
CA ARG A 174 6.13 23.51 3.95
C ARG A 174 4.92 23.63 4.89
N LYS A 175 3.83 22.89 4.62
CA LYS A 175 2.70 22.76 5.54
C LYS A 175 2.93 21.57 6.46
N GLU A 176 3.11 21.83 7.76
CA GLU A 176 3.38 20.78 8.76
C GLU A 176 2.33 19.66 8.78
N ALA A 177 1.06 20.00 8.51
CA ALA A 177 -0.03 19.03 8.41
C ALA A 177 0.25 17.89 7.39
N ASN A 178 1.05 18.16 6.35
CA ASN A 178 1.39 17.19 5.31
C ASN A 178 2.46 16.18 5.76
N ARG A 179 3.22 16.49 6.80
CA ARG A 179 4.23 15.59 7.39
C ARG A 179 3.63 14.51 8.30
N LYS A 180 2.33 14.58 8.57
CA LYS A 180 1.65 13.68 9.52
C LYS A 180 1.36 12.28 8.96
N ILE A 181 1.35 12.13 7.63
CA ILE A 181 1.23 10.82 6.99
C ILE A 181 2.63 10.28 6.69
N PRO A 182 3.00 9.08 7.19
CA PRO A 182 4.27 8.46 6.84
C PRO A 182 4.38 8.26 5.33
N LEU A 183 5.43 8.82 4.74
CA LEU A 183 5.76 8.66 3.32
C LEU A 183 6.85 7.61 3.17
N PHE A 184 6.58 6.59 2.35
CA PHE A 184 7.54 5.63 1.84
C PHE A 184 7.87 6.03 0.40
N ILE A 185 9.14 5.99 0.01
CA ILE A 185 9.55 6.24 -1.36
C ILE A 185 9.99 4.92 -1.98
N SER A 186 9.31 4.52 -3.06
CA SER A 186 9.67 3.34 -3.84
C SER A 186 10.73 3.71 -4.87
N ILE A 187 11.86 2.99 -4.89
CA ILE A 187 12.96 3.15 -5.83
C ILE A 187 12.96 1.96 -6.78
N ALA A 188 12.99 2.21 -8.08
CA ALA A 188 12.96 1.17 -9.10
C ALA A 188 14.36 0.63 -9.37
N VAL A 189 14.49 -0.69 -9.42
CA VAL A 189 15.69 -1.37 -9.93
C VAL A 189 15.50 -1.60 -11.41
N VAL A 190 16.11 -0.74 -12.24
CA VAL A 190 15.90 -0.76 -13.70
C VAL A 190 17.06 -0.11 -14.44
N ALA A 191 17.41 -0.65 -15.61
CA ALA A 191 18.38 -0.09 -16.55
C ALA A 191 17.96 1.30 -17.06
N ARG A 192 18.88 2.24 -17.21
CA ARG A 192 18.64 3.54 -17.88
C ARG A 192 18.43 3.37 -19.39
N SER A 193 19.26 2.53 -20.01
CA SER A 193 19.26 2.22 -21.44
C SER A 193 19.48 0.72 -21.65
N GLN A 194 19.40 0.27 -22.89
CA GLN A 194 19.67 -1.13 -23.25
C GLN A 194 21.13 -1.53 -23.01
N ASP A 195 22.05 -0.58 -23.06
CA ASP A 195 23.50 -0.80 -22.88
C ASP A 195 23.94 -0.75 -21.41
N SER A 196 23.02 -0.52 -20.47
CA SER A 196 23.33 -0.45 -19.03
C SER A 196 23.75 -1.82 -18.51
N THR A 197 24.90 -1.87 -17.87
CA THR A 197 25.40 -3.06 -17.18
C THR A 197 24.66 -3.27 -15.84
N GLU A 198 24.80 -4.44 -15.26
CA GLU A 198 24.33 -4.72 -13.89
C GLU A 198 24.92 -3.73 -12.88
N ALA A 199 26.21 -3.42 -13.01
CA ALA A 199 26.89 -2.45 -12.15
C ALA A 199 26.30 -1.05 -12.26
N ASP A 200 25.93 -0.60 -13.47
CA ASP A 200 25.27 0.69 -13.68
C ASP A 200 23.91 0.75 -12.99
N ILE A 201 23.12 -0.33 -13.09
CA ILE A 201 21.80 -0.41 -12.43
C ILE A 201 21.97 -0.33 -10.91
N ILE A 202 22.89 -1.10 -10.35
CA ILE A 202 23.17 -1.10 -8.91
C ILE A 202 23.62 0.28 -8.45
N LYS A 203 24.55 0.93 -9.19
CA LYS A 203 25.02 2.28 -8.91
C LYS A 203 23.86 3.29 -8.86
N ASP A 204 22.94 3.22 -9.83
CA ASP A 204 21.77 4.10 -9.89
C ASP A 204 20.84 3.94 -8.69
N VAL A 205 20.60 2.70 -8.28
CA VAL A 205 19.77 2.41 -7.12
C VAL A 205 20.44 2.90 -5.83
N CYS A 206 21.74 2.67 -5.68
CA CYS A 206 22.54 3.17 -4.55
C CYS A 206 22.51 4.70 -4.46
N GLU A 207 22.70 5.38 -5.59
CA GLU A 207 22.63 6.84 -5.65
C GLU A 207 21.23 7.36 -5.29
N ALA A 208 20.16 6.78 -5.86
CA ALA A 208 18.80 7.14 -5.53
C ALA A 208 18.48 6.88 -4.05
N MET A 209 18.92 5.76 -3.49
CA MET A 209 18.74 5.42 -2.07
C MET A 209 19.47 6.42 -1.16
N SER A 210 20.70 6.79 -1.49
CA SER A 210 21.49 7.79 -0.74
C SER A 210 20.82 9.15 -0.76
N LEU A 211 20.31 9.60 -1.91
CA LEU A 211 19.58 10.86 -2.04
C LEU A 211 18.29 10.85 -1.20
N VAL A 212 17.51 9.78 -1.27
CA VAL A 212 16.27 9.65 -0.50
C VAL A 212 16.56 9.63 0.99
N SER A 213 17.52 8.83 1.42
CA SER A 213 17.92 8.71 2.83
C SER A 213 18.44 10.06 3.38
N GLY A 214 19.38 10.70 2.67
CA GLY A 214 19.95 11.99 3.07
C GLY A 214 18.96 13.16 3.04
N SER A 215 17.81 13.02 2.35
CA SER A 215 16.81 14.08 2.25
C SER A 215 16.01 14.31 3.54
N GLY A 216 15.88 13.32 4.42
CA GLY A 216 15.03 13.34 5.61
C GLY A 216 13.51 13.44 5.30
N LEU A 217 13.09 13.28 4.03
CA LEU A 217 11.71 13.47 3.60
C LEU A 217 10.88 12.18 3.66
N ALA A 218 11.52 11.02 3.57
CA ALA A 218 10.88 9.70 3.68
C ALA A 218 10.95 9.16 5.12
N LYS A 219 10.03 8.26 5.45
CA LYS A 219 10.04 7.47 6.69
C LYS A 219 10.48 6.02 6.45
N ALA A 220 10.44 5.56 5.19
CA ALA A 220 10.95 4.27 4.77
C ALA A 220 11.26 4.28 3.27
N ILE A 221 12.06 3.33 2.83
CA ILE A 221 12.37 3.07 1.42
C ILE A 221 11.77 1.73 1.02
N GLU A 222 11.17 1.66 -0.18
CA GLU A 222 10.77 0.41 -0.83
C GLU A 222 11.64 0.21 -2.07
N ILE A 223 12.42 -0.86 -2.16
CA ILE A 223 13.21 -1.22 -3.35
C ILE A 223 12.35 -2.13 -4.23
N ASN A 224 12.03 -1.68 -5.42
CA ASN A 224 11.18 -2.38 -6.37
C ASN A 224 12.03 -3.20 -7.35
N ILE A 225 12.30 -4.46 -7.01
CA ILE A 225 13.10 -5.41 -7.80
C ILE A 225 12.31 -6.12 -8.90
N SER A 226 11.00 -5.93 -8.97
CA SER A 226 10.09 -6.82 -9.69
C SER A 226 9.06 -6.10 -10.55
N CYS A 227 9.46 -4.99 -11.20
CA CYS A 227 8.54 -4.30 -12.10
C CYS A 227 8.22 -5.16 -13.33
N PRO A 228 6.95 -5.61 -13.54
CA PRO A 228 6.62 -6.48 -14.65
C PRO A 228 6.46 -5.75 -15.99
N ASN A 229 6.62 -4.43 -15.98
CA ASN A 229 6.37 -3.54 -17.12
C ASN A 229 7.66 -3.17 -17.88
N ILE A 230 8.74 -3.90 -17.62
CA ILE A 230 10.04 -3.74 -18.25
C ILE A 230 10.38 -5.05 -18.94
N ASP A 231 10.96 -4.96 -20.15
CA ASP A 231 11.31 -6.12 -20.97
C ASP A 231 12.66 -6.78 -20.56
N ASP A 232 13.05 -6.70 -19.28
CA ASP A 232 14.33 -7.17 -18.75
C ASP A 232 14.29 -8.51 -17.99
N ASN A 233 13.21 -9.28 -18.10
CA ASN A 233 13.01 -10.53 -17.36
C ASN A 233 13.21 -10.43 -15.82
N GLN A 234 13.23 -9.23 -15.24
CA GLN A 234 13.39 -8.96 -13.82
C GLN A 234 14.68 -9.60 -13.24
N PRO A 235 15.88 -9.19 -13.70
CA PRO A 235 17.14 -9.87 -13.39
C PRO A 235 17.41 -9.94 -11.87
N PHE A 236 17.00 -8.93 -11.12
CA PHE A 236 17.18 -8.89 -9.66
C PHE A 236 16.14 -9.73 -8.86
N THR A 237 15.43 -10.63 -9.53
CA THR A 237 14.66 -11.70 -8.90
C THR A 237 15.38 -13.06 -8.95
N TYR A 238 16.63 -13.09 -9.45
CA TYR A 238 17.53 -14.22 -9.36
C TYR A 238 18.47 -14.04 -8.17
N PRO A 239 18.73 -15.12 -7.39
CA PRO A 239 19.46 -15.05 -6.12
C PRO A 239 20.78 -14.29 -6.18
N ASP A 240 21.66 -14.66 -7.11
CA ASP A 240 23.02 -14.07 -7.22
C ASP A 240 23.01 -12.56 -7.49
N LYS A 241 22.16 -12.13 -8.43
CA LYS A 241 22.01 -10.71 -8.75
C LYS A 241 21.35 -9.93 -7.62
N LEU A 242 20.39 -10.54 -6.93
CA LEU A 242 19.75 -9.92 -5.78
C LEU A 242 20.75 -9.78 -4.62
N ASP A 243 21.53 -10.79 -4.32
CA ASP A 243 22.55 -10.77 -3.27
C ASP A 243 23.58 -9.67 -3.54
N ASN A 244 24.06 -9.56 -4.80
CA ASN A 244 24.98 -8.49 -5.21
C ASN A 244 24.37 -7.10 -4.99
N LEU A 245 23.13 -6.86 -5.44
CA LEU A 245 22.42 -5.60 -5.21
C LEU A 245 22.32 -5.27 -3.72
N LEU A 246 21.81 -6.21 -2.92
CA LEU A 246 21.56 -5.98 -1.49
C LEU A 246 22.87 -5.78 -0.72
N SER A 247 23.95 -6.46 -1.11
CA SER A 247 25.28 -6.26 -0.53
C SER A 247 25.81 -4.84 -0.75
N GLN A 248 25.48 -4.19 -1.89
CA GLN A 248 25.85 -2.79 -2.11
C GLN A 248 24.94 -1.85 -1.32
N LEU A 249 23.64 -2.14 -1.23
CA LEU A 249 22.70 -1.35 -0.44
C LEU A 249 23.02 -1.39 1.05
N ASP A 250 23.51 -2.51 1.57
CA ASP A 250 23.92 -2.67 2.98
C ASP A 250 25.07 -1.74 3.39
N LYS A 251 25.86 -1.25 2.42
CA LYS A 251 26.95 -0.28 2.66
C LYS A 251 26.43 1.13 2.88
N ILE A 252 25.18 1.41 2.49
CA ILE A 252 24.55 2.71 2.66
C ILE A 252 23.97 2.79 4.06
N ASN A 253 24.40 3.79 4.82
CA ASN A 253 23.85 4.05 6.16
C ASN A 253 22.50 4.79 6.02
N ALA A 254 21.40 4.02 5.93
CA ALA A 254 20.06 4.57 5.87
C ALA A 254 19.41 4.49 7.25
N ASP A 255 19.17 5.64 7.88
CA ASP A 255 18.52 5.73 9.21
C ASP A 255 17.01 5.51 9.13
N MET A 256 16.55 4.63 8.23
CA MET A 256 15.15 4.30 8.05
C MET A 256 14.96 2.86 7.57
N PRO A 257 13.80 2.26 7.85
CA PRO A 257 13.51 0.89 7.41
C PRO A 257 13.43 0.77 5.88
N ILE A 258 13.92 -0.38 5.40
CA ILE A 258 13.96 -0.74 3.99
C ILE A 258 13.06 -1.95 3.76
N PHE A 259 12.22 -1.87 2.73
CA PHE A 259 11.33 -2.94 2.28
C PHE A 259 11.65 -3.35 0.85
N ILE A 260 11.56 -4.64 0.54
CA ILE A 260 11.69 -5.14 -0.83
C ILE A 260 10.30 -5.42 -1.40
N LYS A 261 9.99 -4.86 -2.58
CA LYS A 261 8.75 -5.18 -3.30
C LYS A 261 8.92 -6.44 -4.11
N MET A 262 8.30 -7.50 -3.62
CA MET A 262 8.40 -8.86 -4.12
C MET A 262 7.65 -9.07 -5.43
N PRO A 263 8.15 -9.92 -6.34
CA PRO A 263 7.38 -10.37 -7.49
C PRO A 263 6.14 -11.18 -7.07
N ASN A 264 5.13 -11.24 -7.95
CA ASN A 264 3.99 -12.13 -7.78
C ASN A 264 4.27 -13.43 -8.53
N LEU A 265 4.94 -14.37 -7.88
CA LEU A 265 5.32 -15.65 -8.49
C LEU A 265 4.30 -16.75 -8.17
N VAL A 266 4.15 -17.68 -9.10
CA VAL A 266 3.44 -18.97 -8.90
C VAL A 266 4.37 -19.97 -8.23
N ASP A 267 5.67 -19.91 -8.58
CA ASP A 267 6.71 -20.79 -8.07
C ASP A 267 7.13 -20.36 -6.64
N PHE A 268 6.66 -21.11 -5.65
CA PHE A 268 6.98 -20.87 -4.24
C PHE A 268 8.43 -21.26 -3.88
N VAL A 269 9.09 -22.12 -4.65
CA VAL A 269 10.50 -22.45 -4.42
C VAL A 269 11.35 -21.24 -4.77
N ARG A 270 11.18 -20.70 -5.97
CA ARG A 270 11.86 -19.47 -6.39
C ARG A 270 11.54 -18.29 -5.49
N PHE A 271 10.28 -18.14 -5.08
CA PHE A 271 9.88 -17.09 -4.15
C PHE A 271 10.58 -17.24 -2.79
N GLY A 272 10.74 -18.47 -2.31
CA GLY A 272 11.46 -18.79 -1.08
C GLY A 272 12.95 -18.46 -1.16
N LEU A 273 13.62 -18.74 -2.27
CA LEU A 273 15.03 -18.38 -2.49
C LEU A 273 15.25 -16.86 -2.44
N ILE A 274 14.34 -16.07 -3.02
CA ILE A 274 14.39 -14.60 -2.93
C ILE A 274 14.27 -14.15 -1.48
N LEU A 275 13.33 -14.71 -0.71
CA LEU A 275 13.15 -14.37 0.70
C LEU A 275 14.38 -14.76 1.55
N GLU A 276 14.99 -15.89 1.23
CA GLU A 276 16.21 -16.36 1.93
C GLU A 276 17.34 -15.35 1.76
N ILE A 277 17.60 -14.89 0.52
CA ILE A 277 18.60 -13.84 0.27
C ILE A 277 18.24 -12.57 1.03
N ILE A 278 17.00 -12.06 0.89
CA ILE A 278 16.55 -10.83 1.57
C ILE A 278 16.77 -10.92 3.09
N SER A 279 16.56 -12.10 3.68
CA SER A 279 16.69 -12.28 5.12
C SER A 279 18.12 -12.15 5.66
N LYS A 280 19.14 -12.28 4.79
CA LYS A 280 20.58 -12.16 5.14
C LYS A 280 21.06 -10.69 5.16
N HIS A 281 20.29 -9.75 4.59
CA HIS A 281 20.66 -8.34 4.43
C HIS A 281 19.95 -7.41 5.40
N LYS A 282 20.36 -6.13 5.46
CA LYS A 282 19.77 -5.08 6.32
C LYS A 282 18.38 -4.64 5.85
N ILE A 283 17.51 -5.60 5.55
CA ILE A 283 16.13 -5.38 5.09
C ILE A 283 15.15 -5.64 6.24
N ASN A 284 14.23 -4.71 6.47
CA ASN A 284 13.25 -4.79 7.57
C ASN A 284 11.99 -5.57 7.19
N GLY A 285 11.65 -5.64 5.90
CA GLY A 285 10.44 -6.34 5.49
C GLY A 285 10.24 -6.41 3.99
N VAL A 286 9.09 -6.93 3.60
CA VAL A 286 8.72 -7.15 2.21
C VAL A 286 7.32 -6.64 1.91
N THR A 287 7.13 -6.09 0.70
CA THR A 287 5.81 -5.76 0.15
C THR A 287 5.35 -6.89 -0.78
N ILE A 288 4.29 -7.59 -0.42
CA ILE A 288 3.73 -8.73 -1.17
C ILE A 288 2.35 -8.40 -1.71
N SER A 289 2.24 -8.18 -3.00
CA SER A 289 3.22 -8.33 -4.06
C SER A 289 3.05 -7.26 -5.12
N ASN A 290 3.95 -7.28 -6.10
CA ASN A 290 3.82 -6.51 -7.34
C ASN A 290 2.67 -7.06 -8.22
N LEU A 291 2.44 -6.44 -9.39
CA LEU A 291 1.49 -6.87 -10.39
C LEU A 291 1.79 -8.30 -10.89
N VAL A 292 0.76 -9.02 -11.28
CA VAL A 292 0.89 -10.36 -11.84
C VAL A 292 1.33 -10.29 -13.30
N LYS A 293 2.51 -10.80 -13.63
CA LYS A 293 3.03 -10.91 -15.00
C LYS A 293 2.47 -12.17 -15.68
N ASP A 294 2.61 -13.33 -15.03
CA ASP A 294 2.04 -14.59 -15.50
C ASP A 294 0.55 -14.69 -15.15
N ARG A 295 -0.30 -14.60 -16.17
CA ARG A 295 -1.76 -14.60 -16.08
C ARG A 295 -2.39 -15.97 -16.37
N SER A 296 -1.61 -17.01 -16.66
CA SER A 296 -2.06 -18.32 -17.12
C SER A 296 -3.12 -18.96 -16.20
N ASN A 297 -2.98 -18.78 -14.90
CA ASN A 297 -3.86 -19.36 -13.88
C ASN A 297 -4.81 -18.33 -13.24
N ILE A 298 -5.17 -17.26 -13.98
CA ILE A 298 -6.09 -16.23 -13.48
C ILE A 298 -7.38 -16.23 -14.28
N ASN A 299 -8.48 -16.51 -13.60
CA ASN A 299 -9.80 -16.46 -14.22
C ASN A 299 -10.28 -14.99 -14.29
N LEU A 300 -10.42 -14.48 -15.51
CA LEU A 300 -10.95 -13.15 -15.81
C LEU A 300 -12.37 -13.25 -16.34
N LYS A 301 -13.25 -12.34 -15.86
CA LYS A 301 -14.63 -12.20 -16.38
C LYS A 301 -14.71 -11.32 -17.62
N ASP A 302 -13.65 -10.58 -17.92
CA ASP A 302 -13.50 -9.76 -19.11
C ASP A 302 -12.64 -10.47 -20.14
N LYS A 303 -12.89 -10.22 -21.43
CA LYS A 303 -11.97 -10.61 -22.50
C LYS A 303 -10.76 -9.68 -22.48
N LEU A 304 -9.57 -10.26 -22.36
CA LEU A 304 -8.30 -9.54 -22.41
C LEU A 304 -7.58 -9.90 -23.71
N PRO A 305 -7.38 -8.93 -24.65
CA PRO A 305 -6.62 -9.18 -25.87
C PRO A 305 -5.17 -9.58 -25.56
N GLU A 306 -4.61 -10.51 -26.32
CA GLU A 306 -3.21 -10.97 -26.17
C GLU A 306 -2.19 -9.86 -26.38
N SER A 307 -2.52 -8.89 -27.25
CA SER A 307 -1.68 -7.71 -27.50
C SER A 307 -1.49 -6.79 -26.30
N VAL A 308 -2.34 -6.90 -25.24
CA VAL A 308 -2.25 -6.06 -24.04
C VAL A 308 -1.12 -6.54 -23.14
N LYS A 309 0.00 -5.85 -23.23
CA LYS A 309 1.19 -6.06 -22.38
C LYS A 309 0.98 -5.51 -20.96
N GLY A 310 1.85 -5.94 -20.02
CA GLY A 310 1.91 -5.41 -18.67
C GLY A 310 1.41 -6.35 -17.58
N GLY A 311 1.46 -5.88 -16.34
CA GLY A 311 1.06 -6.65 -15.16
C GLY A 311 -0.39 -6.44 -14.77
N LEU A 312 -1.04 -7.50 -14.31
CA LEU A 312 -2.43 -7.50 -13.84
C LEU A 312 -2.49 -7.12 -12.36
N SER A 313 -3.48 -6.29 -11.99
CA SER A 313 -3.82 -5.94 -10.60
C SER A 313 -5.31 -6.13 -10.32
N GLY A 314 -5.72 -5.91 -9.08
CA GLY A 314 -7.12 -5.92 -8.66
C GLY A 314 -7.59 -7.24 -8.08
N LYS A 315 -8.91 -7.47 -8.14
CA LYS A 315 -9.56 -8.59 -7.43
C LYS A 315 -8.99 -9.97 -7.79
N PRO A 316 -8.65 -10.28 -9.04
CA PRO A 316 -8.09 -11.58 -9.41
C PRO A 316 -6.74 -11.92 -8.76
N CYS A 317 -6.01 -10.90 -8.27
CA CYS A 317 -4.69 -11.10 -7.63
C CYS A 317 -4.78 -11.40 -6.13
N ARG A 318 -6.00 -11.44 -5.54
CA ARG A 318 -6.21 -11.52 -4.09
C ARG A 318 -5.65 -12.80 -3.48
N ASP A 319 -6.03 -13.92 -4.04
CA ASP A 319 -5.78 -15.23 -3.42
C ASP A 319 -4.30 -15.61 -3.54
N ARG A 320 -3.68 -15.43 -4.70
CA ARG A 320 -2.24 -15.64 -4.87
C ARG A 320 -1.41 -14.77 -3.93
N SER A 321 -1.74 -13.47 -3.82
CA SER A 321 -1.08 -12.59 -2.86
C SER A 321 -1.27 -13.04 -1.42
N LEU A 322 -2.44 -13.57 -1.07
CA LEU A 322 -2.73 -14.09 0.27
C LEU A 322 -1.86 -15.31 0.59
N ASP A 323 -1.70 -16.23 -0.36
CA ASP A 323 -0.89 -17.44 -0.18
C ASP A 323 0.60 -17.10 -0.04
N LEU A 324 1.12 -16.16 -0.84
CA LEU A 324 2.49 -15.67 -0.71
C LEU A 324 2.74 -14.99 0.66
N ILE A 325 1.75 -14.26 1.20
CA ILE A 325 1.81 -13.66 2.54
C ILE A 325 1.89 -14.76 3.61
N LYS A 326 1.01 -15.76 3.55
CA LYS A 326 1.03 -16.90 4.49
C LYS A 326 2.37 -17.62 4.49
N PHE A 327 2.87 -17.95 3.28
CA PHE A 327 4.16 -18.62 3.10
C PHE A 327 5.31 -17.80 3.73
N THR A 328 5.34 -16.49 3.49
CA THR A 328 6.36 -15.60 4.06
C THR A 328 6.26 -15.53 5.57
N TYR A 329 5.05 -15.32 6.11
CA TYR A 329 4.84 -15.24 7.54
C TYR A 329 5.18 -16.53 8.26
N GLU A 330 4.86 -17.66 7.67
CA GLU A 330 5.18 -18.98 8.24
C GLU A 330 6.67 -19.18 8.45
N LYS A 331 7.49 -18.73 7.51
CA LYS A 331 8.94 -18.96 7.51
C LYS A 331 9.76 -17.82 8.11
N TYR A 332 9.33 -16.57 7.94
CA TYR A 332 10.14 -15.36 8.19
C TYR A 332 9.49 -14.34 9.14
N ARG A 333 8.40 -14.68 9.85
CA ARG A 333 7.67 -13.72 10.73
C ARG A 333 8.54 -13.04 11.79
N ASP A 334 9.59 -13.72 12.26
CA ASP A 334 10.49 -13.22 13.30
C ASP A 334 11.63 -12.36 12.70
N ARG A 335 11.72 -12.30 11.36
CA ARG A 335 12.78 -11.59 10.64
C ARG A 335 12.27 -10.51 9.70
N LEU A 336 11.16 -10.73 9.01
CA LEU A 336 10.64 -9.82 7.99
C LEU A 336 9.22 -9.37 8.28
N LEU A 337 9.02 -8.06 8.30
CA LEU A 337 7.69 -7.46 8.30
C LEU A 337 7.02 -7.61 6.93
N ILE A 338 5.69 -7.70 6.91
CA ILE A 338 4.95 -7.90 5.66
C ILE A 338 3.96 -6.76 5.43
N ILE A 339 4.07 -6.11 4.26
CA ILE A 339 3.06 -5.21 3.73
C ILE A 339 2.25 -5.98 2.68
N GLY A 340 0.98 -6.26 2.98
CA GLY A 340 0.11 -7.04 2.09
C GLY A 340 -0.56 -6.19 1.01
N VAL A 341 -0.35 -6.55 -0.27
CA VAL A 341 -0.91 -5.83 -1.44
C VAL A 341 -1.65 -6.80 -2.35
N GLY A 342 -2.66 -6.30 -3.07
CA GLY A 342 -3.39 -7.05 -4.11
C GLY A 342 -4.78 -7.50 -3.66
N GLY A 343 -5.80 -7.10 -4.44
CA GLY A 343 -7.18 -7.54 -4.29
C GLY A 343 -7.95 -7.04 -3.07
N ILE A 344 -7.58 -5.89 -2.51
CA ILE A 344 -8.27 -5.27 -1.36
C ILE A 344 -9.36 -4.34 -1.87
N PHE A 345 -10.63 -4.68 -1.60
CA PHE A 345 -11.83 -3.93 -2.00
C PHE A 345 -12.79 -3.62 -0.84
N ASN A 346 -12.55 -4.17 0.33
CA ASN A 346 -13.34 -4.03 1.55
C ASN A 346 -12.49 -4.34 2.79
N ALA A 347 -13.12 -4.27 3.96
CA ALA A 347 -12.45 -4.54 5.22
C ALA A 347 -12.10 -6.03 5.40
N GLU A 348 -12.92 -6.92 4.89
CA GLU A 348 -12.74 -8.37 4.94
C GLU A 348 -11.48 -8.77 4.16
N ASP A 349 -11.27 -8.22 2.95
CA ASP A 349 -10.07 -8.48 2.15
C ASP A 349 -8.79 -8.00 2.88
N ALA A 350 -8.84 -6.82 3.52
CA ALA A 350 -7.74 -6.29 4.33
C ALA A 350 -7.48 -7.17 5.57
N TYR A 351 -8.54 -7.57 6.26
CA TYR A 351 -8.46 -8.40 7.46
C TYR A 351 -7.90 -9.78 7.18
N LEU A 352 -8.28 -10.42 6.06
CA LEU A 352 -7.69 -11.69 5.62
C LEU A 352 -6.17 -11.60 5.47
N LYS A 353 -5.65 -10.50 4.88
CA LYS A 353 -4.21 -10.30 4.75
C LYS A 353 -3.52 -10.09 6.09
N ILE A 354 -4.13 -9.35 7.00
CA ILE A 354 -3.62 -9.16 8.36
C ILE A 354 -3.57 -10.50 9.09
N ARG A 355 -4.66 -11.27 9.07
CA ARG A 355 -4.73 -12.60 9.70
C ARG A 355 -3.76 -13.60 9.08
N ALA A 356 -3.39 -13.41 7.81
CA ALA A 356 -2.38 -14.21 7.12
C ALA A 356 -0.93 -13.81 7.49
N GLY A 357 -0.71 -12.63 8.09
CA GLY A 357 0.60 -12.21 8.55
C GLY A 357 1.04 -10.79 8.17
N SER A 358 0.20 -10.02 7.46
CA SER A 358 0.55 -8.64 7.12
C SER A 358 0.43 -7.71 8.32
N SER A 359 1.49 -6.95 8.61
CA SER A 359 1.48 -5.87 9.62
C SER A 359 0.80 -4.61 9.08
N LEU A 360 0.99 -4.34 7.79
CA LEU A 360 0.36 -3.26 7.03
C LEU A 360 -0.28 -3.82 5.76
N VAL A 361 -1.23 -3.09 5.20
CA VAL A 361 -1.85 -3.42 3.91
C VAL A 361 -1.86 -2.21 3.00
N ALA A 362 -1.72 -2.41 1.68
CA ALA A 362 -1.77 -1.31 0.73
C ALA A 362 -2.63 -1.65 -0.49
N LEU A 363 -3.23 -0.62 -1.10
CA LEU A 363 -4.14 -0.79 -2.23
C LEU A 363 -4.04 0.36 -3.24
N ILE A 364 -4.45 0.09 -4.48
CA ILE A 364 -4.70 1.08 -5.53
C ILE A 364 -6.03 0.75 -6.23
N THR A 365 -6.12 -0.44 -6.85
CA THR A 365 -7.24 -0.82 -7.72
C THR A 365 -8.57 -0.76 -6.99
N GLY A 366 -8.61 -1.17 -5.70
CA GLY A 366 -9.81 -1.05 -4.88
C GLY A 366 -10.33 0.38 -4.80
N LEU A 367 -9.43 1.37 -4.60
CA LEU A 367 -9.79 2.79 -4.56
C LEU A 367 -10.42 3.26 -5.88
N MET A 368 -9.87 2.83 -7.02
CA MET A 368 -10.39 3.20 -8.34
C MET A 368 -11.78 2.64 -8.63
N PHE A 369 -12.11 1.46 -8.10
CA PHE A 369 -13.41 0.83 -8.33
C PHE A 369 -14.48 1.21 -7.31
N GLU A 370 -14.09 1.40 -6.05
CA GLU A 370 -15.03 1.60 -4.94
C GLU A 370 -15.20 3.09 -4.54
N GLY A 371 -14.16 3.93 -4.78
CA GLY A 371 -14.19 5.37 -4.51
C GLY A 371 -13.39 5.81 -3.28
N PRO A 372 -13.30 7.13 -3.05
CA PRO A 372 -12.40 7.71 -2.06
C PRO A 372 -12.78 7.38 -0.61
N GLN A 373 -14.05 7.03 -0.33
CA GLN A 373 -14.49 6.62 1.01
C GLN A 373 -13.99 5.23 1.41
N LEU A 374 -13.42 4.44 0.48
CA LEU A 374 -13.03 3.04 0.71
C LEU A 374 -12.09 2.88 1.90
N VAL A 375 -11.10 3.77 2.03
CA VAL A 375 -10.11 3.68 3.13
C VAL A 375 -10.78 3.84 4.50
N GLY A 376 -11.66 4.83 4.63
CA GLY A 376 -12.46 5.03 5.85
C GLY A 376 -13.38 3.85 6.15
N ASP A 377 -13.98 3.25 5.11
CA ASP A 377 -14.83 2.07 5.24
C ASP A 377 -14.04 0.84 5.67
N ILE A 378 -12.83 0.63 5.11
CA ILE A 378 -11.93 -0.45 5.52
C ILE A 378 -11.54 -0.27 6.98
N ASN A 379 -11.10 0.91 7.40
CA ASN A 379 -10.70 1.17 8.77
C ASN A 379 -11.85 0.96 9.77
N HIS A 380 -13.06 1.40 9.41
CA HIS A 380 -14.25 1.15 10.23
C HIS A 380 -14.60 -0.34 10.31
N GLY A 381 -14.51 -1.05 9.17
CA GLY A 381 -14.75 -2.49 9.13
C GLY A 381 -13.72 -3.30 9.91
N LEU A 382 -12.43 -2.94 9.80
CA LEU A 382 -11.35 -3.58 10.57
C LEU A 382 -11.58 -3.45 12.08
N ASP A 383 -11.99 -2.26 12.57
CA ASP A 383 -12.33 -2.09 13.99
C ASP A 383 -13.45 -3.03 14.43
N LYS A 384 -14.50 -3.16 13.61
CA LYS A 384 -15.62 -4.08 13.90
C LYS A 384 -15.16 -5.54 13.89
N LEU A 385 -14.35 -5.94 12.93
CA LEU A 385 -13.86 -7.31 12.80
C LEU A 385 -12.93 -7.68 13.97
N LEU A 386 -12.03 -6.79 14.37
CA LEU A 386 -11.21 -6.97 15.56
C LEU A 386 -12.04 -7.11 16.82
N LYS A 387 -13.04 -6.24 16.99
CA LYS A 387 -13.95 -6.31 18.14
C LYS A 387 -14.78 -7.61 18.15
N ARG A 388 -15.30 -8.03 16.99
CA ARG A 388 -16.04 -9.31 16.86
C ARG A 388 -15.20 -10.50 17.29
N ASP A 389 -13.90 -10.51 16.89
CA ASP A 389 -12.99 -11.62 17.16
C ASP A 389 -12.28 -11.50 18.53
N GLY A 390 -12.64 -10.47 19.35
CA GLY A 390 -12.15 -10.30 20.73
C GLY A 390 -10.75 -9.69 20.83
N PHE A 391 -10.21 -9.09 19.74
CA PHE A 391 -8.90 -8.47 19.76
C PHE A 391 -8.95 -7.01 20.26
N SER A 392 -8.04 -6.67 21.15
CA SER A 392 -7.84 -5.30 21.68
C SER A 392 -7.01 -4.43 20.73
N SER A 393 -6.15 -5.05 19.92
CA SER A 393 -5.26 -4.39 18.95
C SER A 393 -5.15 -5.18 17.65
N LEU A 394 -4.78 -4.48 16.58
CA LEU A 394 -4.51 -5.10 15.28
C LEU A 394 -3.35 -6.10 15.35
N THR A 395 -2.35 -5.80 16.18
CA THR A 395 -1.15 -6.63 16.35
C THR A 395 -1.48 -8.04 16.80
N GLU A 396 -2.53 -8.23 17.62
CA GLU A 396 -2.99 -9.55 18.07
C GLU A 396 -3.55 -10.41 16.93
N ALA A 397 -4.13 -9.77 15.91
CA ALA A 397 -4.70 -10.46 14.75
C ALA A 397 -3.67 -10.88 13.71
N ILE A 398 -2.42 -10.32 13.75
CA ILE A 398 -1.40 -10.58 12.75
C ILE A 398 -0.99 -12.06 12.78
N GLY A 399 -1.20 -12.75 11.64
CA GLY A 399 -0.79 -14.13 11.44
C GLY A 399 -1.57 -15.17 12.25
N ILE A 400 -2.72 -14.79 12.82
CA ILE A 400 -3.48 -15.69 13.70
C ILE A 400 -3.96 -16.95 12.98
N ASP A 401 -4.25 -16.89 11.68
CA ASP A 401 -4.70 -18.06 10.92
C ASP A 401 -3.55 -19.05 10.66
N VAL A 402 -2.34 -18.54 10.44
CA VAL A 402 -1.13 -19.38 10.28
C VAL A 402 -0.73 -20.05 11.60
N LYS A 403 -0.82 -19.31 12.71
CA LYS A 403 -0.54 -19.84 14.06
C LYS A 403 -1.51 -20.96 14.46
N LYS A 404 -2.81 -20.81 14.16
CA LYS A 404 -3.85 -21.81 14.45
C LYS A 404 -3.67 -23.07 13.64
N SER A 405 -3.32 -22.97 12.35
CA SER A 405 -3.04 -24.12 11.49
C SER A 405 -1.93 -25.01 12.06
N LYS A 406 -0.78 -24.43 12.45
CA LYS A 406 0.33 -25.20 13.08
C LYS A 406 -0.07 -25.87 14.40
N LYS A 407 -0.91 -25.22 15.22
CA LYS A 407 -1.36 -25.80 16.49
C LYS A 407 -2.27 -27.01 16.27
N ASN A 408 -3.13 -26.97 15.23
CA ASN A 408 -4.01 -28.08 14.89
C ASN A 408 -3.24 -29.27 14.29
N ILE A 409 -2.24 -29.04 13.44
CA ILE A 409 -1.38 -30.09 12.88
C ILE A 409 -0.59 -30.78 14.02
N LYS A 410 0.02 -30.02 14.94
CA LYS A 410 0.73 -30.62 16.11
C LYS A 410 -0.20 -31.44 16.99
N LYS A 411 -1.47 -31.04 17.17
CA LYS A 411 -2.46 -31.83 17.94
C LYS A 411 -2.89 -33.13 17.23
N SER A 412 -2.94 -33.13 15.89
CA SER A 412 -3.28 -34.33 15.10
C SER A 412 -2.13 -35.34 15.01
N ILE A 413 -0.86 -34.88 15.10
CA ILE A 413 0.34 -35.77 15.14
C ILE A 413 0.58 -36.33 16.54
N ALA A 414 0.10 -35.66 17.60
CA ALA A 414 0.24 -36.08 19.00
C ALA A 414 -0.93 -36.97 19.48
N LYS A 415 -1.88 -37.31 18.62
CA LYS A 415 -2.91 -38.35 18.80
C LYS A 415 -2.58 -39.56 17.93
#